data_88de37b2b4a23b388cf06ba27cd21fd3
#
_entry.id   88de37b2b4a23b388cf06ba27cd21fd3
#
_cell.length_a   1.000
_cell.length_b   1.000
_cell.length_c   1.000
_cell.angle_alpha   90.00
_cell.angle_beta   90.00
_cell.angle_gamma   90.00
#
_symmetry.space_group_name_H-M   'P 1'
#
loop_
_entity.id
_entity.type
_entity.pdbx_description
1 polymer ?
#
loop_
_entity_poly.entity_id
_entity_poly.type
_entity_poly.pdbx_seq_one_letter_code
_entity_poly.pdbx_strand_id
1 'polypeptide(L)'
;AALAVEVFHNFSLVHDDIMDEAHLRRGNQTVHKKWDLSTAILSGDVMLILAYQLFENYKGETFVSLAKLFSKTAIEVCEGQQMDIDFSKKDDVSADDYLKMIEYKTAVLIGASMKMGAIVAGASTKDQNDIYEFGKNLGLAFQIQDDYLDTFGAVSYTHLRAHETAVN
;
A
#
# COMPACT_ATOMS: atom_id res chain seq x y z
N ALA A 1 -2.94 -10.89 11.75
CA ALA A 1 -2.96 -10.49 10.33
C ALA A 1 -3.27 -8.99 10.18
N ALA A 2 -4.39 -8.47 10.73
CA ALA A 2 -4.75 -7.05 10.54
C ALA A 2 -3.64 -6.08 10.96
N LEU A 3 -3.03 -6.26 12.13
CA LEU A 3 -1.92 -5.42 12.58
C LEU A 3 -0.69 -5.55 11.67
N ALA A 4 -0.43 -6.73 11.10
CA ALA A 4 0.67 -6.92 10.15
C ALA A 4 0.48 -6.09 8.89
N VAL A 5 -0.74 -6.07 8.34
CA VAL A 5 -1.11 -5.24 7.18
C VAL A 5 -0.95 -3.75 7.51
N GLU A 6 -1.42 -3.31 8.68
CA GLU A 6 -1.31 -1.91 9.10
C GLU A 6 0.15 -1.48 9.30
N VAL A 7 0.98 -2.31 9.92
CA VAL A 7 2.42 -2.01 10.08
C VAL A 7 3.12 -1.97 8.73
N PHE A 8 2.81 -2.89 7.81
CA PHE A 8 3.32 -2.88 6.46
C PHE A 8 2.88 -1.63 5.68
N HIS A 9 1.62 -1.26 5.78
CA HIS A 9 1.13 -0.04 5.13
C HIS A 9 1.89 1.20 5.65
N ASN A 10 2.07 1.31 6.97
CA ASN A 10 2.84 2.42 7.52
C ASN A 10 4.33 2.38 7.12
N PHE A 11 4.93 1.19 6.98
CA PHE A 11 6.26 1.04 6.38
C PHE A 11 6.31 1.65 4.97
N SER A 12 5.37 1.25 4.11
CA SER A 12 5.33 1.76 2.74
C SER A 12 5.16 3.28 2.71
N LEU A 13 4.34 3.87 3.59
CA LEU A 13 4.18 5.31 3.69
C LEU A 13 5.45 6.04 4.13
N VAL A 14 6.23 5.47 5.06
CA VAL A 14 7.52 6.08 5.49
C VAL A 14 8.53 6.12 4.34
N HIS A 15 8.60 5.07 3.53
CA HIS A 15 9.48 5.02 2.38
C HIS A 15 8.95 5.85 1.20
N ASP A 16 7.65 5.86 0.97
CA ASP A 16 6.97 6.69 -0.01
C ASP A 16 7.26 8.19 0.25
N ASP A 17 7.11 8.65 1.49
CA ASP A 17 7.45 10.01 1.90
C ASP A 17 8.89 10.43 1.56
N ILE A 18 9.83 9.48 1.59
CA ILE A 18 11.22 9.73 1.18
C ILE A 18 11.32 9.90 -0.34
N MET A 19 10.67 9.01 -1.09
CA MET A 19 10.73 8.99 -2.55
C MET A 19 10.06 10.23 -3.15
N ASP A 20 8.97 10.69 -2.53
CA ASP A 20 8.21 11.88 -2.94
C ASP A 20 8.77 13.18 -2.33
N GLU A 21 9.84 13.11 -1.53
CA GLU A 21 10.39 14.24 -0.77
C GLU A 21 9.33 14.98 0.08
N ALA A 22 8.28 14.29 0.51
CA ALA A 22 7.13 14.84 1.18
C ALA A 22 7.51 15.50 2.51
N HIS A 23 7.03 16.71 2.76
CA HIS A 23 7.31 17.43 4.00
C HIS A 23 6.38 17.05 5.15
N LEU A 24 5.14 16.73 4.82
CA LEU A 24 4.07 16.46 5.79
C LEU A 24 3.33 15.17 5.43
N ARG A 25 2.93 14.43 6.46
CA ARG A 25 2.00 13.31 6.39
C ARG A 25 0.95 13.47 7.49
N ARG A 26 -0.32 13.56 7.14
CA ARG A 26 -1.43 13.75 8.10
C ARG A 26 -1.21 14.94 9.05
N GLY A 27 -0.72 16.05 8.51
CA GLY A 27 -0.45 17.29 9.26
C GLY A 27 0.81 17.28 10.14
N ASN A 28 1.58 16.20 10.16
CA ASN A 28 2.84 16.09 10.89
C ASN A 28 4.02 16.03 9.93
N GLN A 29 5.19 16.49 10.38
CA GLN A 29 6.43 16.32 9.62
C GLN A 29 6.69 14.83 9.36
N THR A 30 7.08 14.50 8.12
CA THR A 30 7.52 13.17 7.75
C THR A 30 8.79 12.77 8.50
N VAL A 31 9.05 11.46 8.61
CA VAL A 31 10.17 10.94 9.42
C VAL A 31 11.51 11.51 8.95
N HIS A 32 11.74 11.53 7.62
CA HIS A 32 13.00 12.03 7.05
C HIS A 32 13.18 13.56 7.19
N LYS A 33 12.10 14.33 7.35
CA LYS A 33 12.17 15.78 7.62
C LYS A 33 12.32 16.09 9.11
N LYS A 34 11.69 15.28 9.97
CA LYS A 34 11.73 15.48 11.43
C LYS A 34 13.05 15.02 12.06
N TRP A 35 13.66 13.98 11.53
CA TRP A 35 14.94 13.44 11.98
C TRP A 35 15.96 13.52 10.85
N ASP A 36 16.13 12.48 10.07
CA ASP A 36 17.02 12.41 8.91
C ASP A 36 16.63 11.25 7.98
N LEU A 37 17.24 11.22 6.79
CA LEU A 37 16.99 10.20 5.78
C LEU A 37 17.33 8.78 6.26
N SER A 38 18.48 8.61 6.93
CA SER A 38 18.93 7.29 7.40
C SER A 38 17.98 6.74 8.46
N THR A 39 17.52 7.59 9.37
CA THR A 39 16.52 7.23 10.39
C THR A 39 15.21 6.78 9.74
N ALA A 40 14.75 7.47 8.70
CA ALA A 40 13.52 7.11 8.01
C ALA A 40 13.65 5.75 7.30
N ILE A 41 14.75 5.52 6.56
CA ILE A 41 15.01 4.23 5.89
C ILE A 41 15.03 3.09 6.91
N LEU A 42 15.85 3.20 7.96
CA LEU A 42 15.97 2.15 8.97
C LEU A 42 14.66 1.91 9.75
N SER A 43 13.89 2.96 10.01
CA SER A 43 12.57 2.83 10.64
C SER A 43 11.62 2.03 9.78
N GLY A 44 11.56 2.31 8.48
CA GLY A 44 10.77 1.55 7.53
C GLY A 44 11.22 0.08 7.46
N ASP A 45 12.52 -0.17 7.33
CA ASP A 45 13.08 -1.53 7.28
C ASP A 45 12.67 -2.36 8.51
N VAL A 46 12.79 -1.77 9.70
CA VAL A 46 12.37 -2.44 10.94
C VAL A 46 10.87 -2.70 10.94
N MET A 47 10.04 -1.74 10.48
CA MET A 47 8.59 -1.93 10.40
C MET A 47 8.23 -3.09 9.47
N LEU A 48 8.91 -3.25 8.32
CA LEU A 48 8.71 -4.38 7.43
C LEU A 48 8.97 -5.71 8.14
N ILE A 49 10.07 -5.82 8.90
CA ILE A 49 10.38 -7.04 9.66
C ILE A 49 9.36 -7.27 10.77
N LEU A 50 8.94 -6.22 11.49
CA LEU A 50 7.90 -6.33 12.51
C LEU A 50 6.57 -6.81 11.93
N ALA A 51 6.21 -6.39 10.73
CA ALA A 51 5.01 -6.88 10.04
C ALA A 51 5.09 -8.40 9.82
N TYR A 52 6.25 -8.93 9.40
CA TYR A 52 6.47 -10.39 9.30
C TYR A 52 6.37 -11.10 10.66
N GLN A 53 6.99 -10.55 11.71
CA GLN A 53 6.94 -11.14 13.05
C GLN A 53 5.52 -11.32 13.57
N LEU A 54 4.60 -10.44 13.21
CA LEU A 54 3.19 -10.54 13.63
C LEU A 54 2.49 -11.82 13.11
N PHE A 55 3.02 -12.45 12.07
CA PHE A 55 2.51 -13.76 11.58
C PHE A 55 2.98 -14.94 12.44
N GLU A 56 4.02 -14.80 13.28
CA GLU A 56 4.49 -15.86 14.19
C GLU A 56 3.44 -16.27 15.21
N ASN A 57 2.39 -15.43 15.42
CA ASN A 57 1.24 -15.77 16.25
C ASN A 57 0.34 -16.87 15.63
N TYR A 58 0.54 -17.19 14.34
CA TYR A 58 -0.17 -18.26 13.64
C TYR A 58 0.74 -19.48 13.49
N LYS A 59 0.15 -20.65 13.25
CA LYS A 59 0.89 -21.94 13.13
C LYS A 59 0.41 -22.73 11.93
N GLY A 60 1.22 -23.69 11.51
CA GLY A 60 0.90 -24.64 10.45
C GLY A 60 0.54 -23.96 9.13
N GLU A 61 -0.46 -24.49 8.44
CA GLU A 61 -0.88 -24.00 7.12
C GLU A 61 -1.35 -22.54 7.12
N THR A 62 -1.97 -22.08 8.21
CA THR A 62 -2.39 -20.69 8.33
C THR A 62 -1.20 -19.75 8.27
N PHE A 63 -0.14 -20.02 9.03
CA PHE A 63 1.11 -19.23 8.96
C PHE A 63 1.70 -19.25 7.56
N VAL A 64 1.82 -20.42 6.94
CA VAL A 64 2.41 -20.56 5.60
C VAL A 64 1.60 -19.78 4.55
N SER A 65 0.27 -19.87 4.62
CA SER A 65 -0.63 -19.17 3.69
C SER A 65 -0.54 -17.65 3.85
N LEU A 66 -0.54 -17.16 5.09
CA LEU A 66 -0.38 -15.72 5.38
C LEU A 66 0.98 -15.20 4.91
N ALA A 67 2.08 -15.90 5.23
CA ALA A 67 3.42 -15.50 4.85
C ALA A 67 3.61 -15.46 3.33
N LYS A 68 3.11 -16.48 2.61
CA LYS A 68 3.16 -16.50 1.14
C LYS A 68 2.37 -15.37 0.50
N LEU A 69 1.13 -15.15 0.97
CA LEU A 69 0.30 -14.05 0.47
C LEU A 69 0.96 -12.70 0.74
N PHE A 70 1.45 -12.49 1.96
CA PHE A 70 2.09 -11.24 2.35
C PHE A 70 3.36 -10.97 1.52
N SER A 71 4.25 -11.96 1.37
CA SER A 71 5.47 -11.81 0.59
C SER A 71 5.18 -11.44 -0.87
N LYS A 72 4.20 -12.13 -1.49
CA LYS A 72 3.77 -11.79 -2.85
C LYS A 72 3.26 -10.36 -2.93
N THR A 73 2.35 -9.98 -2.03
CA THR A 73 1.77 -8.64 -2.01
C THR A 73 2.81 -7.55 -1.76
N ALA A 74 3.78 -7.80 -0.86
CA ALA A 74 4.85 -6.84 -0.59
C ALA A 74 5.72 -6.58 -1.83
N ILE A 75 6.03 -7.63 -2.61
CA ILE A 75 6.75 -7.50 -3.88
C ILE A 75 5.92 -6.67 -4.87
N GLU A 76 4.65 -7.02 -5.06
CA GLU A 76 3.75 -6.32 -5.99
C GLU A 76 3.61 -4.82 -5.62
N VAL A 77 3.49 -4.49 -4.33
CA VAL A 77 3.44 -3.08 -3.87
C VAL A 77 4.74 -2.34 -4.19
N CYS A 78 5.90 -2.95 -3.97
CA CYS A 78 7.19 -2.33 -4.33
C CYS A 78 7.33 -2.14 -5.84
N GLU A 79 6.91 -3.13 -6.65
CA GLU A 79 6.90 -3.01 -8.11
C GLU A 79 5.95 -1.90 -8.58
N GLY A 80 4.77 -1.78 -7.96
CA GLY A 80 3.82 -0.70 -8.24
C GLY A 80 4.39 0.68 -7.92
N GLN A 81 5.08 0.82 -6.79
CA GLN A 81 5.76 2.07 -6.44
C GLN A 81 6.89 2.41 -7.43
N GLN A 82 7.66 1.41 -7.89
CA GLN A 82 8.67 1.64 -8.93
C GLN A 82 8.04 2.09 -10.26
N MET A 83 6.91 1.48 -10.64
CA MET A 83 6.18 1.92 -11.85
C MET A 83 5.72 3.37 -11.74
N ASP A 84 5.22 3.79 -10.59
CA ASP A 84 4.78 5.17 -10.34
C ASP A 84 5.94 6.17 -10.50
N ILE A 85 7.10 5.88 -9.89
CA ILE A 85 8.33 6.67 -10.05
C ILE A 85 8.78 6.73 -11.51
N ASP A 86 8.69 5.62 -12.23
CA ASP A 86 9.11 5.57 -13.64
C ASP A 86 8.14 6.33 -14.55
N PHE A 87 6.83 6.28 -14.24
CA PHE A 87 5.79 6.95 -15.01
C PHE A 87 5.81 8.47 -14.79
N SER A 88 6.18 8.94 -13.61
CA SER A 88 6.36 10.38 -13.35
C SER A 88 7.40 11.04 -14.27
N LYS A 89 8.25 10.25 -14.93
CA LYS A 89 9.31 10.71 -15.85
C LYS A 89 8.96 10.51 -17.34
N LYS A 90 7.75 10.01 -17.64
CA LYS A 90 7.30 9.73 -19.00
C LYS A 90 6.22 10.72 -19.41
N ASP A 91 6.27 11.14 -20.66
CA ASP A 91 5.25 12.03 -21.26
C ASP A 91 4.00 11.25 -21.73
N ASP A 92 4.12 9.93 -21.90
CA ASP A 92 3.03 9.07 -22.40
C ASP A 92 3.00 7.76 -21.60
N VAL A 93 1.89 7.54 -20.90
CA VAL A 93 1.59 6.33 -20.13
C VAL A 93 0.26 5.78 -20.64
N SER A 94 0.24 4.53 -21.07
CA SER A 94 -1.00 3.91 -21.54
C SER A 94 -1.98 3.70 -20.37
N ALA A 95 -3.28 3.62 -20.68
CA ALA A 95 -4.30 3.32 -19.68
C ALA A 95 -4.07 1.95 -19.01
N ASP A 96 -3.59 0.96 -19.79
CA ASP A 96 -3.29 -0.37 -19.26
C ASP A 96 -2.09 -0.35 -18.29
N ASP A 97 -1.05 0.43 -18.62
CA ASP A 97 0.11 0.62 -17.72
C ASP A 97 -0.31 1.33 -16.44
N TYR A 98 -1.12 2.38 -16.54
CA TYR A 98 -1.68 3.09 -15.38
C TYR A 98 -2.51 2.15 -14.50
N LEU A 99 -3.45 1.38 -15.09
CA LEU A 99 -4.26 0.41 -14.34
C LEU A 99 -3.38 -0.65 -13.65
N LYS A 100 -2.33 -1.09 -14.31
CA LYS A 100 -1.38 -2.04 -13.72
C LYS A 100 -0.61 -1.45 -12.55
N MET A 101 -0.17 -0.21 -12.67
CA MET A 101 0.54 0.51 -11.61
C MET A 101 -0.36 0.66 -10.37
N ILE A 102 -1.59 1.16 -10.51
CA ILE A 102 -2.50 1.33 -9.36
C ILE A 102 -2.98 -0.01 -8.79
N GLU A 103 -3.09 -1.07 -9.63
CA GLU A 103 -3.35 -2.43 -9.15
C GLU A 103 -2.24 -2.82 -8.16
N TYR A 104 -0.99 -2.68 -8.54
CA TYR A 104 0.16 -3.10 -7.74
C TYR A 104 0.41 -2.17 -6.55
N LYS A 105 0.41 -0.86 -6.76
CA LYS A 105 0.69 0.12 -5.70
C LYS A 105 -0.37 0.10 -4.59
N THR A 106 -1.65 -0.06 -4.95
CA THR A 106 -2.78 0.13 -4.03
C THR A 106 -3.68 -1.10 -3.88
N ALA A 107 -4.18 -1.64 -4.99
CA ALA A 107 -5.31 -2.58 -4.96
C ALA A 107 -4.94 -3.97 -4.40
N VAL A 108 -3.73 -4.47 -4.68
CA VAL A 108 -3.29 -5.80 -4.19
C VAL A 108 -3.23 -5.87 -2.67
N LEU A 109 -2.88 -4.79 -1.98
CA LEU A 109 -2.83 -4.76 -0.52
C LEU A 109 -4.24 -4.83 0.08
N ILE A 110 -5.22 -4.17 -0.53
CA ILE A 110 -6.63 -4.24 -0.10
C ILE A 110 -7.17 -5.66 -0.32
N GLY A 111 -6.93 -6.25 -1.49
CA GLY A 111 -7.28 -7.65 -1.78
C GLY A 111 -6.64 -8.63 -0.79
N ALA A 112 -5.34 -8.46 -0.53
CA ALA A 112 -4.60 -9.30 0.40
C ALA A 112 -5.11 -9.17 1.84
N SER A 113 -5.44 -7.97 2.30
CA SER A 113 -5.96 -7.74 3.65
C SER A 113 -7.27 -8.50 3.89
N MET A 114 -8.19 -8.47 2.91
CA MET A 114 -9.45 -9.21 2.95
C MET A 114 -9.22 -10.72 2.91
N LYS A 115 -8.33 -11.19 2.01
CA LYS A 115 -7.98 -12.61 1.92
C LYS A 115 -7.30 -13.14 3.18
N MET A 116 -6.45 -12.35 3.82
CA MET A 116 -5.85 -12.73 5.11
C MET A 116 -6.91 -12.94 6.19
N GLY A 117 -7.95 -12.10 6.22
CA GLY A 117 -9.10 -12.28 7.11
C GLY A 117 -9.81 -13.61 6.85
N ALA A 118 -10.07 -13.94 5.59
CA ALA A 118 -10.69 -15.19 5.18
C ALA A 118 -9.83 -16.43 5.51
N ILE A 119 -8.49 -16.35 5.33
CA ILE A 119 -7.55 -17.41 5.73
C ILE A 119 -7.64 -17.66 7.23
N VAL A 120 -7.58 -16.60 8.05
CA VAL A 120 -7.66 -16.71 9.52
C VAL A 120 -9.00 -17.26 9.97
N ALA A 121 -10.07 -16.93 9.28
CA ALA A 121 -11.41 -17.47 9.54
C ALA A 121 -11.61 -18.93 9.07
N GLY A 122 -10.63 -19.53 8.38
CA GLY A 122 -10.74 -20.90 7.86
C GLY A 122 -11.70 -21.02 6.68
N ALA A 123 -11.92 -19.97 5.92
CA ALA A 123 -12.78 -19.97 4.75
C ALA A 123 -12.25 -20.92 3.64
N SER A 124 -13.14 -21.37 2.75
CA SER A 124 -12.73 -22.19 1.61
C SER A 124 -11.76 -21.44 0.68
N THR A 125 -10.92 -22.17 -0.05
CA THR A 125 -10.00 -21.57 -1.04
C THR A 125 -10.75 -20.73 -2.07
N LYS A 126 -11.96 -21.16 -2.45
CA LYS A 126 -12.81 -20.40 -3.36
C LYS A 126 -13.19 -19.05 -2.74
N ASP A 127 -13.73 -19.06 -1.53
CA ASP A 127 -14.16 -17.82 -0.86
C ASP A 127 -12.96 -16.86 -0.58
N GLN A 128 -11.79 -17.44 -0.24
CA GLN A 128 -10.56 -16.66 -0.09
C GLN A 128 -10.16 -15.94 -1.39
N ASN A 129 -10.33 -16.59 -2.55
CA ASN A 129 -10.01 -16.00 -3.83
C ASN A 129 -11.08 -14.98 -4.27
N ASP A 130 -12.36 -15.30 -4.05
CA ASP A 130 -13.46 -14.39 -4.40
C ASP A 130 -13.36 -13.08 -3.62
N ILE A 131 -13.06 -13.14 -2.31
CA ILE A 131 -12.90 -11.92 -1.49
C ILE A 131 -11.61 -11.16 -1.85
N TYR A 132 -10.55 -11.84 -2.29
CA TYR A 132 -9.35 -11.19 -2.80
C TYR A 132 -9.66 -10.34 -4.04
N GLU A 133 -10.33 -10.95 -5.02
CA GLU A 133 -10.71 -10.26 -6.26
C GLU A 133 -11.68 -9.09 -5.98
N PHE A 134 -12.63 -9.27 -5.05
CA PHE A 134 -13.49 -8.18 -4.60
C PHE A 134 -12.67 -7.02 -4.02
N GLY A 135 -11.77 -7.29 -3.09
CA GLY A 135 -10.93 -6.27 -2.47
C GLY A 135 -10.00 -5.57 -3.46
N LYS A 136 -9.44 -6.33 -4.42
CA LYS A 136 -8.60 -5.77 -5.49
C LYS A 136 -9.40 -4.82 -6.39
N ASN A 137 -10.58 -5.22 -6.85
CA ASN A 137 -11.45 -4.35 -7.65
C ASN A 137 -11.92 -3.11 -6.89
N LEU A 138 -12.20 -3.26 -5.59
CA LEU A 138 -12.52 -2.12 -4.73
C LEU A 138 -11.33 -1.14 -4.64
N GLY A 139 -10.12 -1.65 -4.51
CA GLY A 139 -8.90 -0.85 -4.47
C GLY A 139 -8.64 -0.10 -5.78
N LEU A 140 -8.86 -0.74 -6.93
CA LEU A 140 -8.79 -0.10 -8.23
C LEU A 140 -9.81 1.05 -8.35
N ALA A 141 -11.07 0.78 -8.01
CA ALA A 141 -12.12 1.81 -8.06
C ALA A 141 -11.82 2.97 -7.11
N PHE A 142 -11.29 2.68 -5.92
CA PHE A 142 -10.89 3.69 -4.95
C PHE A 142 -9.76 4.57 -5.51
N GLN A 143 -8.71 3.99 -6.07
CA GLN A 143 -7.57 4.76 -6.59
C GLN A 143 -7.97 5.61 -7.81
N ILE A 144 -8.73 5.06 -8.75
CA ILE A 144 -9.25 5.83 -9.90
C ILE A 144 -10.09 7.02 -9.41
N GLN A 145 -10.94 6.83 -8.42
CA GLN A 145 -11.73 7.90 -7.85
C GLN A 145 -10.86 8.96 -7.16
N ASP A 146 -9.82 8.53 -6.47
CA ASP A 146 -8.87 9.40 -5.77
C ASP A 146 -8.14 10.31 -6.76
N ASP A 147 -7.53 9.71 -7.78
CA ASP A 147 -6.81 10.43 -8.81
C ASP A 147 -7.70 11.38 -9.62
N TYR A 148 -8.96 10.95 -9.88
CA TYR A 148 -9.95 11.83 -10.52
C TYR A 148 -10.27 13.05 -9.65
N LEU A 149 -10.46 12.84 -8.34
CA LEU A 149 -10.77 13.93 -7.41
C LEU A 149 -9.57 14.86 -7.17
N ASP A 150 -8.36 14.32 -7.18
CA ASP A 150 -7.15 15.14 -7.08
C ASP A 150 -6.95 16.02 -8.32
N THR A 151 -7.36 15.52 -9.50
CA THR A 151 -7.23 16.27 -10.75
C THR A 151 -8.39 17.25 -10.98
N PHE A 152 -9.62 16.88 -10.66
CA PHE A 152 -10.84 17.61 -11.05
C PHE A 152 -11.70 18.05 -9.85
N GLY A 153 -11.34 17.67 -8.62
CA GLY A 153 -12.10 18.02 -7.42
C GLY A 153 -12.00 19.49 -7.05
N ALA A 154 -12.96 19.99 -6.29
CA ALA A 154 -12.92 21.34 -5.77
C ALA A 154 -11.75 21.50 -4.79
N VAL A 155 -11.10 22.68 -4.78
CA VAL A 155 -9.93 22.99 -3.93
C VAL A 155 -10.18 22.68 -2.44
N SER A 156 -11.42 22.82 -1.96
CA SER A 156 -11.79 22.44 -0.59
C SER A 156 -11.74 20.93 -0.34
N TYR A 157 -11.85 20.12 -1.39
CA TYR A 157 -11.79 18.66 -1.31
C TYR A 157 -10.35 18.18 -1.40
N THR A 158 -9.56 18.75 -2.30
CA THR A 158 -8.13 18.48 -2.44
C THR A 158 -7.35 18.88 -1.17
N HIS A 159 -7.73 19.98 -0.49
CA HIS A 159 -7.12 20.37 0.78
C HIS A 159 -7.38 19.40 1.94
N LEU A 160 -8.50 18.69 1.96
CA LEU A 160 -8.76 17.65 2.97
C LEU A 160 -7.95 16.38 2.71
N ARG A 161 -7.61 16.11 1.45
CA ARG A 161 -6.83 14.93 1.02
C ARG A 161 -5.33 15.21 0.88
N ALA A 162 -4.92 16.43 0.61
CA ALA A 162 -3.51 16.82 0.57
C ALA A 162 -2.74 16.55 1.87
N HIS A 163 -3.43 16.12 2.92
CA HIS A 163 -2.83 15.59 4.14
C HIS A 163 -2.51 14.09 4.06
N GLU A 164 -3.01 13.39 3.06
CA GLU A 164 -2.72 11.96 2.82
C GLU A 164 -1.88 11.72 1.57
N THR A 165 -2.07 12.55 0.55
CA THR A 165 -1.30 12.55 -0.70
C THR A 165 -0.77 13.96 -0.92
N ALA A 166 0.19 14.41 -0.14
CA ALA A 166 0.82 15.70 -0.39
C ALA A 166 1.66 15.60 -1.67
N VAL A 167 1.00 15.72 -2.80
CA VAL A 167 1.63 16.19 -4.01
C VAL A 167 1.58 17.70 -3.96
N ASN A 168 2.69 18.31 -3.66
CA ASN A 168 3.26 19.54 -4.22
C ASN A 168 4.57 19.84 -3.52
#